data_ff5c85ec0ec9a5976348659bc6e01072
#
_entry.id   ff5c85ec0ec9a5976348659bc6e01072
#
_cell.length_a   1.000
_cell.length_b   1.000
_cell.length_c   1.000
_cell.angle_alpha   90.00
_cell.angle_beta   90.00
_cell.angle_gamma   90.00
#
_symmetry.space_group_name_H-M   'P 1'
#
loop_
_entity.id
_entity.type
_entity.pdbx_description
1 polymer ?
#
loop_
_entity_poly.entity_id
_entity_poly.type
_entity_poly.pdbx_seq_one_letter_code
_entity_poly.pdbx_strand_id
1 'polypeptide(L)'
;EKGGDLEGAEVLYRQAAEAGDTYAMLRLANRRSEAGDSEGSEALARKAAANPIAFMAVMWGAAQNREGAVALGRWAADAGHIGLVNLLAMVREGAGDLEGAEALHRQAADAGNHHAKLRLAELLRKAGDRQGAEALYQQAAEAGDTSALLPLAELREEAGDMAGAEALAHQAADAGATDSPIGLDRRGWFSTRWPHGLDPDGTPTSPWQ
;
A
#
# COMPACT_ATOMS: atom_id res chain seq x y z
N GLU A 1 -29.70 -24.90 -3.91
CA GLU A 1 -29.99 -24.61 -5.33
C GLU A 1 -30.34 -23.12 -5.48
N LYS A 2 -29.37 -22.31 -5.83
CA LYS A 2 -29.54 -20.90 -6.19
C LYS A 2 -28.88 -20.69 -7.55
N GLY A 3 -29.48 -21.25 -8.60
CA GLY A 3 -29.29 -20.82 -9.96
C GLY A 3 -30.02 -19.48 -10.12
N GLY A 4 -29.43 -18.38 -9.64
CA GLY A 4 -29.95 -17.07 -9.94
C GLY A 4 -29.88 -16.85 -11.45
N ASP A 5 -30.88 -16.18 -11.99
CA ASP A 5 -30.91 -15.76 -13.39
C ASP A 5 -29.71 -14.84 -13.69
N LEU A 6 -28.58 -15.48 -14.05
CA LEU A 6 -27.33 -14.80 -14.32
C LEU A 6 -27.40 -13.96 -15.59
N GLU A 7 -28.20 -14.38 -16.58
CA GLU A 7 -28.43 -13.62 -17.83
C GLU A 7 -29.28 -12.39 -17.58
N GLY A 8 -30.37 -12.53 -16.81
CA GLY A 8 -31.21 -11.38 -16.42
C GLY A 8 -30.45 -10.35 -15.59
N ALA A 9 -29.59 -10.80 -14.67
CA ALA A 9 -28.74 -9.91 -13.90
C ALA A 9 -27.75 -9.14 -14.80
N GLU A 10 -27.18 -9.77 -15.81
CA GLU A 10 -26.27 -9.11 -16.74
C GLU A 10 -26.96 -8.03 -17.58
N VAL A 11 -28.17 -8.29 -18.04
CA VAL A 11 -28.97 -7.29 -18.77
C VAL A 11 -29.24 -6.07 -17.90
N LEU A 12 -29.60 -6.27 -16.63
CA LEU A 12 -29.83 -5.18 -15.69
C LEU A 12 -28.57 -4.38 -15.38
N TYR A 13 -27.44 -5.06 -15.18
CA TYR A 13 -26.13 -4.38 -15.01
C TYR A 13 -25.75 -3.59 -16.25
N ARG A 14 -26.01 -4.09 -17.46
CA ARG A 14 -25.73 -3.37 -18.70
C ARG A 14 -26.55 -2.10 -18.81
N GLN A 15 -27.85 -2.16 -18.54
CA GLN A 15 -28.74 -1.00 -18.56
C GLN A 15 -28.32 0.06 -17.53
N ALA A 16 -28.01 -0.37 -16.30
CA ALA A 16 -27.55 0.52 -15.26
C ALA A 16 -26.18 1.16 -15.61
N ALA A 17 -25.25 0.39 -16.19
CA ALA A 17 -23.94 0.88 -16.64
C ALA A 17 -24.08 1.90 -17.78
N GLU A 18 -25.00 1.70 -18.70
CA GLU A 18 -25.32 2.67 -19.77
C GLU A 18 -25.90 3.98 -19.20
N ALA A 19 -26.69 3.86 -18.11
CA ALA A 19 -27.22 5.01 -17.36
C ALA A 19 -26.16 5.70 -16.48
N GLY A 20 -24.92 5.21 -16.43
CA GLY A 20 -23.82 5.84 -15.69
C GLY A 20 -23.60 5.26 -14.28
N ASP A 21 -24.29 4.19 -13.92
CA ASP A 21 -24.08 3.52 -12.62
C ASP A 21 -22.71 2.84 -12.57
N THR A 22 -21.84 3.36 -11.75
CA THR A 22 -20.46 2.92 -11.62
C THR A 22 -20.36 1.52 -11.02
N TYR A 23 -21.21 1.18 -10.05
CA TYR A 23 -21.21 -0.16 -9.47
C TYR A 23 -21.60 -1.21 -10.51
N ALA A 24 -22.62 -0.92 -11.33
CA ALA A 24 -23.03 -1.78 -12.43
C ALA A 24 -21.92 -1.97 -13.48
N MET A 25 -21.20 -0.87 -13.83
CA MET A 25 -20.04 -0.95 -14.73
C MET A 25 -18.99 -1.94 -14.24
N LEU A 26 -18.73 -1.96 -12.96
CA LEU A 26 -17.69 -2.79 -12.37
C LEU A 26 -18.13 -4.23 -12.16
N ARG A 27 -19.40 -4.45 -11.81
CA ARG A 27 -19.97 -5.80 -11.80
C ARG A 27 -19.91 -6.42 -13.20
N LEU A 28 -20.17 -5.62 -14.23
CA LEU A 28 -20.09 -6.05 -15.62
C LEU A 28 -18.66 -6.27 -16.06
N ALA A 29 -17.71 -5.39 -15.67
CA ALA A 29 -16.28 -5.55 -15.93
C ALA A 29 -15.74 -6.86 -15.33
N ASN A 30 -16.10 -7.15 -14.08
CA ASN A 30 -15.71 -8.38 -13.40
C ASN A 30 -16.21 -9.62 -14.16
N ARG A 31 -17.49 -9.66 -14.57
CA ARG A 31 -18.06 -10.76 -15.32
C ARG A 31 -17.40 -10.96 -16.69
N ARG A 32 -17.04 -9.85 -17.38
CA ARG A 32 -16.30 -9.95 -18.64
C ARG A 32 -14.90 -10.49 -18.45
N SER A 33 -14.21 -10.10 -17.37
CA SER A 33 -12.92 -10.68 -17.01
C SER A 33 -13.01 -12.19 -16.75
N GLU A 34 -14.04 -12.63 -15.98
CA GLU A 34 -14.31 -14.05 -15.73
C GLU A 34 -14.63 -14.83 -17.04
N ALA A 35 -15.24 -14.16 -18.01
CA ALA A 35 -15.52 -14.73 -19.34
C ALA A 35 -14.31 -14.65 -20.31
N GLY A 36 -13.17 -14.09 -19.89
CA GLY A 36 -11.96 -13.93 -20.71
C GLY A 36 -11.98 -12.69 -21.62
N ASP A 37 -13.01 -11.84 -21.55
CA ASP A 37 -13.09 -10.56 -22.28
C ASP A 37 -12.33 -9.46 -21.51
N SER A 38 -11.00 -9.50 -21.56
CA SER A 38 -10.14 -8.53 -20.88
C SER A 38 -10.31 -7.11 -21.42
N GLU A 39 -10.49 -6.95 -22.74
CA GLU A 39 -10.65 -5.63 -23.37
C GLU A 39 -11.96 -4.97 -22.96
N GLY A 40 -13.07 -5.70 -22.98
CA GLY A 40 -14.35 -5.20 -22.54
C GLY A 40 -14.40 -4.91 -21.02
N SER A 41 -13.67 -5.68 -20.23
CA SER A 41 -13.49 -5.45 -18.80
C SER A 41 -12.75 -4.15 -18.54
N GLU A 42 -11.61 -3.93 -19.20
CA GLU A 42 -10.84 -2.69 -19.08
C GLU A 42 -11.60 -1.44 -19.51
N ALA A 43 -12.35 -1.51 -20.61
CA ALA A 43 -13.14 -0.37 -21.09
C ALA A 43 -14.19 0.07 -20.07
N LEU A 44 -14.87 -0.88 -19.41
CA LEU A 44 -15.83 -0.61 -18.36
C LEU A 44 -15.15 -0.08 -17.08
N ALA A 45 -14.01 -0.63 -16.70
CA ALA A 45 -13.24 -0.17 -15.56
C ALA A 45 -12.77 1.29 -15.75
N ARG A 46 -12.28 1.65 -16.94
CA ARG A 46 -11.92 3.04 -17.28
C ARG A 46 -13.11 4.00 -17.13
N LYS A 47 -14.28 3.59 -17.64
CA LYS A 47 -15.49 4.40 -17.55
C LYS A 47 -15.96 4.57 -16.09
N ALA A 48 -15.84 3.52 -15.30
CA ALA A 48 -16.15 3.54 -13.88
C ALA A 48 -15.22 4.45 -13.07
N ALA A 49 -13.91 4.42 -13.38
CA ALA A 49 -12.87 5.20 -12.69
C ALA A 49 -13.00 6.73 -12.90
N ALA A 50 -13.80 7.16 -13.85
CA ALA A 50 -14.13 8.58 -14.01
C ALA A 50 -14.92 9.17 -12.82
N ASN A 51 -15.46 8.31 -11.94
CA ASN A 51 -16.17 8.73 -10.73
C ASN A 51 -15.41 8.26 -9.46
N PRO A 52 -14.67 9.14 -8.77
CA PRO A 52 -13.84 8.77 -7.62
C PRO A 52 -14.59 8.14 -6.44
N ILE A 53 -15.83 8.58 -6.18
CA ILE A 53 -16.63 8.06 -5.05
C ILE A 53 -17.13 6.65 -5.34
N ALA A 54 -17.59 6.41 -6.55
CA ALA A 54 -18.03 5.10 -6.97
C ALA A 54 -16.84 4.13 -7.09
N PHE A 55 -15.67 4.64 -7.46
CA PHE A 55 -14.43 3.90 -7.46
C PHE A 55 -14.05 3.39 -6.05
N MET A 56 -14.20 4.22 -5.02
CA MET A 56 -14.00 3.82 -3.62
C MET A 56 -14.96 2.70 -3.18
N ALA A 57 -16.23 2.75 -3.60
CA ALA A 57 -17.21 1.70 -3.32
C ALA A 57 -16.86 0.37 -3.98
N VAL A 58 -16.24 0.44 -5.16
CA VAL A 58 -15.74 -0.73 -5.89
C VAL A 58 -14.52 -1.35 -5.26
N MET A 59 -13.61 -0.53 -4.77
CA MET A 59 -12.46 -0.97 -4.02
C MET A 59 -12.87 -1.84 -2.84
N TRP A 60 -13.93 -1.44 -2.14
CA TRP A 60 -14.51 -2.24 -1.07
C TRP A 60 -15.08 -3.58 -1.57
N GLY A 61 -15.74 -3.60 -2.74
CA GLY A 61 -16.25 -4.81 -3.36
C GLY A 61 -15.16 -5.71 -3.98
N ALA A 62 -14.12 -5.11 -4.55
CA ALA A 62 -12.99 -5.82 -5.16
C ALA A 62 -12.07 -6.48 -4.12
N ALA A 63 -12.08 -6.00 -2.86
CA ALA A 63 -11.41 -6.68 -1.76
C ALA A 63 -11.92 -8.13 -1.56
N GLN A 64 -13.12 -8.40 -2.02
CA GLN A 64 -13.72 -9.74 -1.96
C GLN A 64 -13.46 -10.61 -3.20
N ASN A 65 -12.92 -10.03 -4.28
CA ASN A 65 -12.61 -10.76 -5.51
C ASN A 65 -11.15 -10.50 -5.96
N ARG A 66 -10.30 -11.50 -5.76
CA ARG A 66 -8.87 -11.45 -6.02
C ARG A 66 -8.53 -11.10 -7.48
N GLU A 67 -9.21 -11.69 -8.45
CA GLU A 67 -8.90 -11.52 -9.87
C GLU A 67 -9.31 -10.14 -10.39
N GLY A 68 -10.48 -9.66 -10.00
CA GLY A 68 -10.97 -8.34 -10.39
C GLY A 68 -10.09 -7.20 -9.87
N ALA A 69 -9.52 -7.34 -8.66
CA ALA A 69 -8.62 -6.33 -8.12
C ALA A 69 -7.26 -6.32 -8.82
N VAL A 70 -6.74 -7.48 -9.25
CA VAL A 70 -5.49 -7.55 -10.03
C VAL A 70 -5.66 -6.91 -11.41
N ALA A 71 -6.77 -7.20 -12.10
CA ALA A 71 -7.07 -6.58 -13.39
C ALA A 71 -7.23 -5.06 -13.29
N LEU A 72 -7.93 -4.60 -12.26
CA LEU A 72 -8.11 -3.18 -11.98
C LEU A 72 -6.79 -2.48 -11.59
N GLY A 73 -5.94 -3.19 -10.82
CA GLY A 73 -4.60 -2.70 -10.46
C GLY A 73 -3.70 -2.49 -11.69
N ARG A 74 -3.70 -3.45 -12.61
CA ARG A 74 -2.97 -3.33 -13.87
C ARG A 74 -3.47 -2.15 -14.69
N TRP A 75 -4.78 -2.08 -14.90
CA TRP A 75 -5.35 -0.94 -15.61
C TRP A 75 -5.00 0.40 -14.94
N ALA A 76 -5.11 0.50 -13.62
CA ALA A 76 -4.81 1.73 -12.88
C ALA A 76 -3.34 2.15 -13.05
N ALA A 77 -2.41 1.18 -13.08
CA ALA A 77 -1.00 1.43 -13.31
C ALA A 77 -0.73 1.87 -14.75
N ASP A 78 -1.31 1.17 -15.73
CA ASP A 78 -1.16 1.50 -17.16
C ASP A 78 -1.75 2.88 -17.49
N ALA A 79 -2.81 3.28 -16.76
CA ALA A 79 -3.43 4.60 -16.86
C ALA A 79 -2.71 5.69 -16.04
N GLY A 80 -1.65 5.36 -15.31
CA GLY A 80 -0.91 6.30 -14.48
C GLY A 80 -1.58 6.66 -13.14
N HIS A 81 -2.61 5.91 -12.75
CA HIS A 81 -3.32 6.14 -11.47
C HIS A 81 -2.62 5.42 -10.29
N ILE A 82 -1.37 5.77 -10.05
CA ILE A 82 -0.49 5.09 -9.09
C ILE A 82 -1.05 5.07 -7.66
N GLY A 83 -1.69 6.17 -7.23
CA GLY A 83 -2.35 6.24 -5.92
C GLY A 83 -3.43 5.17 -5.74
N LEU A 84 -4.07 4.79 -6.85
CA LEU A 84 -5.09 3.79 -6.87
C LEU A 84 -4.54 2.38 -6.76
N VAL A 85 -3.43 2.07 -7.43
CA VAL A 85 -2.72 0.80 -7.30
C VAL A 85 -2.30 0.59 -5.85
N ASN A 86 -1.75 1.64 -5.21
CA ASN A 86 -1.37 1.59 -3.80
C ASN A 86 -2.58 1.34 -2.88
N LEU A 87 -3.72 1.97 -3.14
CA LEU A 87 -4.92 1.76 -2.35
C LEU A 87 -5.46 0.31 -2.50
N LEU A 88 -5.42 -0.25 -3.71
CA LEU A 88 -5.75 -1.66 -3.98
C LEU A 88 -4.85 -2.61 -3.19
N ALA A 89 -3.56 -2.31 -3.16
CA ALA A 89 -2.59 -3.09 -2.39
C ALA A 89 -2.95 -3.09 -0.89
N MET A 90 -3.28 -1.93 -0.31
CA MET A 90 -3.70 -1.81 1.10
C MET A 90 -4.97 -2.63 1.39
N VAL A 91 -5.93 -2.62 0.48
CA VAL A 91 -7.16 -3.41 0.63
C VAL A 91 -6.86 -4.91 0.60
N ARG A 92 -5.93 -5.34 -0.27
CA ARG A 92 -5.46 -6.73 -0.32
C ARG A 92 -4.73 -7.16 0.96
N GLU A 93 -3.88 -6.29 1.47
CA GLU A 93 -3.19 -6.51 2.75
C GLU A 93 -4.23 -6.71 3.88
N GLY A 94 -5.24 -5.83 3.96
CA GLY A 94 -6.34 -5.93 4.94
C GLY A 94 -7.18 -7.20 4.79
N ALA A 95 -7.29 -7.76 3.58
CA ALA A 95 -7.96 -9.03 3.31
C ALA A 95 -7.08 -10.26 3.55
N GLY A 96 -5.80 -10.09 3.96
CA GLY A 96 -4.84 -11.16 4.19
C GLY A 96 -4.19 -11.73 2.92
N ASP A 97 -4.46 -11.15 1.74
CA ASP A 97 -3.80 -11.52 0.49
C ASP A 97 -2.47 -10.78 0.35
N LEU A 98 -1.49 -11.22 1.13
CA LEU A 98 -0.18 -10.56 1.20
C LEU A 98 0.60 -10.66 -0.11
N GLU A 99 0.48 -11.76 -0.85
CA GLU A 99 1.14 -11.94 -2.16
C GLU A 99 0.57 -10.97 -3.21
N GLY A 100 -0.77 -10.85 -3.26
CA GLY A 100 -1.43 -9.88 -4.15
C GLY A 100 -1.14 -8.42 -3.77
N ALA A 101 -1.06 -8.13 -2.47
CA ALA A 101 -0.68 -6.81 -1.97
C ALA A 101 0.77 -6.46 -2.33
N GLU A 102 1.70 -7.40 -2.16
CA GLU A 102 3.11 -7.23 -2.51
C GLU A 102 3.29 -6.90 -4.00
N ALA A 103 2.63 -7.66 -4.88
CA ALA A 103 2.70 -7.44 -6.32
C ALA A 103 2.21 -6.02 -6.71
N LEU A 104 1.11 -5.56 -6.11
CA LEU A 104 0.56 -4.23 -6.35
C LEU A 104 1.43 -3.11 -5.76
N HIS A 105 1.94 -3.29 -4.53
CA HIS A 105 2.87 -2.33 -3.94
C HIS A 105 4.17 -2.23 -4.76
N ARG A 106 4.69 -3.35 -5.27
CA ARG A 106 5.86 -3.36 -6.17
C ARG A 106 5.58 -2.55 -7.42
N GLN A 107 4.44 -2.79 -8.07
CA GLN A 107 4.03 -2.05 -9.26
C GLN A 107 3.89 -0.55 -8.99
N ALA A 108 3.29 -0.16 -7.87
CA ALA A 108 3.16 1.25 -7.49
C ALA A 108 4.52 1.89 -7.12
N ALA A 109 5.41 1.14 -6.46
CA ALA A 109 6.75 1.58 -6.10
C ALA A 109 7.62 1.82 -7.34
N ASP A 110 7.57 0.91 -8.32
CA ASP A 110 8.28 1.01 -9.60
C ASP A 110 7.80 2.24 -10.41
N ALA A 111 6.52 2.59 -10.27
CA ALA A 111 5.95 3.80 -10.85
C ALA A 111 6.18 5.08 -10.02
N GLY A 112 7.01 5.02 -8.98
CA GLY A 112 7.46 6.17 -8.20
C GLY A 112 6.60 6.52 -6.98
N ASN A 113 5.67 5.67 -6.57
CA ASN A 113 4.90 5.92 -5.35
C ASN A 113 5.74 5.61 -4.09
N HIS A 114 6.19 6.66 -3.40
CA HIS A 114 7.02 6.52 -2.19
C HIS A 114 6.31 5.74 -1.08
N HIS A 115 5.02 5.96 -0.90
CA HIS A 115 4.24 5.26 0.13
C HIS A 115 4.13 3.74 -0.15
N ALA A 116 3.95 3.37 -1.42
CA ALA A 116 3.96 1.96 -1.84
C ALA A 116 5.34 1.32 -1.63
N LYS A 117 6.43 2.07 -1.84
CA LYS A 117 7.80 1.61 -1.58
C LYS A 117 8.00 1.24 -0.11
N LEU A 118 7.55 2.09 0.82
CA LEU A 118 7.62 1.81 2.26
C LEU A 118 6.76 0.60 2.65
N ARG A 119 5.56 0.49 2.09
CA ARG A 119 4.68 -0.66 2.33
C ARG A 119 5.27 -1.97 1.81
N LEU A 120 5.87 -1.93 0.62
CA LEU A 120 6.58 -3.08 0.06
C LEU A 120 7.74 -3.52 0.97
N ALA A 121 8.54 -2.56 1.43
CA ALA A 121 9.63 -2.86 2.36
C ALA A 121 9.13 -3.54 3.65
N GLU A 122 8.02 -3.06 4.22
CA GLU A 122 7.42 -3.67 5.40
C GLU A 122 6.89 -5.09 5.14
N LEU A 123 6.27 -5.34 3.98
CA LEU A 123 5.82 -6.69 3.60
C LEU A 123 7.01 -7.64 3.43
N LEU A 124 8.08 -7.21 2.76
CA LEU A 124 9.31 -7.99 2.62
C LEU A 124 9.94 -8.31 3.97
N ARG A 125 9.98 -7.33 4.89
CA ARG A 125 10.47 -7.54 6.25
C ARG A 125 9.65 -8.62 6.99
N LYS A 126 8.32 -8.55 6.91
CA LYS A 126 7.42 -9.55 7.51
C LYS A 126 7.58 -10.94 6.87
N ALA A 127 7.87 -11.00 5.59
CA ALA A 127 8.16 -12.23 4.86
C ALA A 127 9.56 -12.80 5.15
N GLY A 128 10.42 -12.06 5.88
CA GLY A 128 11.79 -12.46 6.21
C GLY A 128 12.85 -12.03 5.20
N ASP A 129 12.48 -11.36 4.11
CA ASP A 129 13.42 -10.75 3.17
C ASP A 129 13.93 -9.41 3.71
N ARG A 130 14.88 -9.52 4.64
CA ARG A 130 15.50 -8.36 5.28
C ARG A 130 16.31 -7.52 4.31
N GLN A 131 17.01 -8.17 3.36
CA GLN A 131 17.85 -7.46 2.40
C GLN A 131 17.01 -6.63 1.43
N GLY A 132 15.92 -7.20 0.92
CA GLY A 132 14.98 -6.47 0.08
C GLY A 132 14.34 -5.30 0.82
N ALA A 133 13.93 -5.50 2.07
CA ALA A 133 13.36 -4.44 2.91
C ALA A 133 14.38 -3.31 3.18
N GLU A 134 15.61 -3.65 3.57
CA GLU A 134 16.67 -2.68 3.82
C GLU A 134 16.99 -1.82 2.60
N ALA A 135 17.13 -2.46 1.42
CA ALA A 135 17.40 -1.74 0.18
C ALA A 135 16.30 -0.73 -0.17
N LEU A 136 15.03 -1.07 0.04
CA LEU A 136 13.90 -0.18 -0.24
C LEU A 136 13.80 0.97 0.77
N TYR A 137 14.02 0.72 2.05
CA TYR A 137 14.06 1.78 3.07
C TYR A 137 15.24 2.73 2.84
N GLN A 138 16.41 2.19 2.48
CA GLN A 138 17.57 3.01 2.15
C GLN A 138 17.30 3.91 0.95
N GLN A 139 16.76 3.37 -0.14
CA GLN A 139 16.37 4.17 -1.31
C GLN A 139 15.34 5.25 -0.97
N ALA A 140 14.40 4.97 -0.09
CA ALA A 140 13.41 5.96 0.33
C ALA A 140 14.06 7.07 1.16
N ALA A 141 14.94 6.72 2.10
CA ALA A 141 15.68 7.68 2.93
C ALA A 141 16.60 8.58 2.08
N GLU A 142 17.32 8.01 1.10
CA GLU A 142 18.16 8.74 0.14
C GLU A 142 17.34 9.71 -0.74
N ALA A 143 16.08 9.35 -1.03
CA ALA A 143 15.13 10.23 -1.73
C ALA A 143 14.52 11.31 -0.82
N GLY A 144 14.91 11.38 0.46
CA GLY A 144 14.44 12.36 1.42
C GLY A 144 13.17 11.96 2.17
N ASP A 145 12.72 10.72 2.04
CA ASP A 145 11.57 10.23 2.82
C ASP A 145 12.01 9.85 4.23
N THR A 146 11.83 10.79 5.16
CA THR A 146 12.24 10.64 6.56
C THR A 146 11.49 9.53 7.29
N SER A 147 10.33 9.10 6.79
CA SER A 147 9.57 7.99 7.38
C SER A 147 10.23 6.62 7.19
N ALA A 148 11.24 6.52 6.29
CA ALA A 148 12.05 5.33 6.13
C ALA A 148 13.14 5.16 7.20
N LEU A 149 13.53 6.25 7.86
CA LEU A 149 14.72 6.26 8.75
C LEU A 149 14.58 5.33 9.95
N LEU A 150 13.43 5.37 10.63
CA LEU A 150 13.20 4.50 11.80
C LEU A 150 13.11 3.02 11.44
N PRO A 151 12.32 2.61 10.40
CA PRO A 151 12.34 1.23 9.93
C PRO A 151 13.74 0.73 9.54
N LEU A 152 14.54 1.58 8.91
CA LEU A 152 15.91 1.24 8.55
C LEU A 152 16.82 1.10 9.78
N ALA A 153 16.66 1.98 10.78
CA ALA A 153 17.37 1.89 12.04
C ALA A 153 17.11 0.56 12.77
N GLU A 154 15.84 0.12 12.80
CA GLU A 154 15.47 -1.17 13.39
C GLU A 154 16.10 -2.35 12.68
N LEU A 155 16.12 -2.36 11.33
CA LEU A 155 16.76 -3.42 10.57
C LEU A 155 18.27 -3.47 10.84
N ARG A 156 18.94 -2.32 11.00
CA ARG A 156 20.35 -2.21 11.38
C ARG A 156 20.59 -2.73 12.79
N GLU A 157 19.71 -2.39 13.74
CA GLU A 157 19.77 -2.92 15.10
C GLU A 157 19.61 -4.45 15.13
N GLU A 158 18.62 -4.98 14.41
CA GLU A 158 18.40 -6.43 14.27
C GLU A 158 19.58 -7.15 13.62
N ALA A 159 20.34 -6.46 12.76
CA ALA A 159 21.57 -6.96 12.16
C ALA A 159 22.82 -6.82 13.07
N GLY A 160 22.67 -6.17 14.24
CA GLY A 160 23.76 -5.90 15.17
C GLY A 160 24.60 -4.66 14.87
N ASP A 161 24.23 -3.88 13.84
CA ASP A 161 24.85 -2.59 13.52
C ASP A 161 24.26 -1.47 14.40
N MET A 162 24.66 -1.47 15.65
CA MET A 162 24.14 -0.52 16.65
C MET A 162 24.52 0.94 16.30
N ALA A 163 25.72 1.16 15.76
CA ALA A 163 26.19 2.49 15.40
C ALA A 163 25.39 3.07 14.21
N GLY A 164 25.15 2.26 13.19
CA GLY A 164 24.29 2.64 12.06
C GLY A 164 22.86 2.92 12.47
N ALA A 165 22.30 2.09 13.36
CA ALA A 165 20.97 2.27 13.90
C ALA A 165 20.84 3.59 14.68
N GLU A 166 21.80 3.91 15.54
CA GLU A 166 21.82 5.13 16.32
C GLU A 166 21.94 6.39 15.44
N ALA A 167 22.82 6.36 14.44
CA ALA A 167 22.94 7.47 13.49
C ALA A 167 21.63 7.76 12.73
N LEU A 168 20.93 6.71 12.26
CA LEU A 168 19.65 6.84 11.58
C LEU A 168 18.55 7.37 12.52
N ALA A 169 18.55 6.93 13.77
CA ALA A 169 17.60 7.42 14.77
C ALA A 169 17.81 8.90 15.09
N HIS A 170 19.05 9.38 15.21
CA HIS A 170 19.35 10.80 15.35
C HIS A 170 18.87 11.58 14.13
N GLN A 171 19.15 11.09 12.92
CA GLN A 171 18.67 11.72 11.70
C GLN A 171 17.14 11.80 11.64
N ALA A 172 16.43 10.78 12.11
CA ALA A 172 14.97 10.76 12.20
C ALA A 172 14.45 11.81 13.21
N ALA A 173 15.10 11.92 14.37
CA ALA A 173 14.76 12.92 15.39
C ALA A 173 14.97 14.34 14.89
N ASP A 174 16.10 14.62 14.25
CA ASP A 174 16.43 15.94 13.67
C ASP A 174 15.43 16.33 12.57
N ALA A 175 14.95 15.36 11.82
CA ALA A 175 13.92 15.54 10.79
C ALA A 175 12.48 15.65 11.35
N GLY A 176 12.30 15.52 12.67
CA GLY A 176 10.98 15.46 13.31
C GLY A 176 10.16 14.21 12.98
N ALA A 177 10.80 13.16 12.46
CA ALA A 177 10.17 11.90 12.06
C ALA A 177 9.99 10.96 13.27
N THR A 178 9.34 11.44 14.32
CA THR A 178 9.13 10.69 15.57
C THR A 178 7.98 9.68 15.47
N ASP A 179 7.09 9.84 14.47
CA ASP A 179 5.95 8.96 14.23
C ASP A 179 5.99 8.40 12.80
N SER A 180 5.97 7.07 12.65
CA SER A 180 5.92 6.46 11.33
C SER A 180 4.51 6.57 10.71
N PRO A 181 4.35 7.16 9.50
CA PRO A 181 3.05 7.29 8.83
C PRO A 181 2.44 5.93 8.40
N ILE A 182 3.19 4.84 8.46
CA ILE A 182 2.72 3.49 8.12
C ILE A 182 2.03 2.76 9.29
N GLY A 183 1.63 3.49 10.35
CA GLY A 183 0.86 2.93 11.47
C GLY A 183 1.65 1.96 12.35
N LEU A 184 2.97 1.91 12.18
CA LEU A 184 3.84 1.20 13.10
C LEU A 184 3.99 2.10 14.33
N ASP A 185 3.24 1.84 15.36
CA ASP A 185 3.38 2.54 16.66
C ASP A 185 4.73 2.19 17.28
N ARG A 186 5.71 3.04 16.99
CA ARG A 186 7.09 2.90 17.48
C ARG A 186 7.40 3.85 18.61
N ARG A 187 6.38 4.45 19.22
CA ARG A 187 6.56 5.30 20.41
C ARG A 187 7.32 4.58 21.52
N GLY A 188 7.30 3.23 21.52
CA GLY A 188 8.11 2.41 22.42
C GLY A 188 9.61 2.44 22.12
N TRP A 189 10.03 2.58 20.85
CA TRP A 189 11.46 2.47 20.51
C TRP A 189 12.26 3.66 21.03
N PHE A 190 11.80 4.91 20.77
CA PHE A 190 12.45 6.11 21.30
C PHE A 190 12.34 6.18 22.82
N SER A 191 11.15 5.97 23.38
CA SER A 191 10.93 6.09 24.83
C SER A 191 11.61 4.98 25.64
N THR A 192 11.87 3.82 25.05
CA THR A 192 12.63 2.75 25.70
C THR A 192 14.13 3.03 25.68
N ARG A 193 14.64 3.59 24.60
CA ARG A 193 16.06 3.83 24.43
C ARG A 193 16.51 5.18 24.99
N TRP A 194 15.67 6.19 24.86
CA TRP A 194 15.87 7.53 25.43
C TRP A 194 14.65 7.98 26.24
N PRO A 195 14.47 7.39 27.44
CA PRO A 195 13.27 7.63 28.25
C PRO A 195 13.09 9.10 28.67
N HIS A 196 14.14 9.89 28.57
CA HIS A 196 14.16 11.32 28.88
C HIS A 196 14.34 12.22 27.64
N GLY A 197 14.34 11.63 26.43
CA GLY A 197 14.56 12.34 25.17
C GLY A 197 16.04 12.50 24.80
N LEU A 198 16.28 13.38 23.83
CA LEU A 198 17.63 13.78 23.38
C LEU A 198 17.82 15.25 23.68
N ASP A 199 19.01 15.64 24.09
CA ASP A 199 19.45 17.01 24.21
C ASP A 199 19.62 17.65 22.81
N PRO A 200 19.69 19.01 22.69
CA PRO A 200 19.82 19.67 21.40
C PRO A 200 21.07 19.31 20.59
N ASP A 201 22.07 18.69 21.22
CA ASP A 201 23.27 18.16 20.58
C ASP A 201 23.13 16.70 20.14
N GLY A 202 21.92 16.10 20.32
CA GLY A 202 21.62 14.73 19.97
C GLY A 202 22.08 13.69 21.00
N THR A 203 22.59 14.08 22.16
CA THR A 203 22.93 13.14 23.23
C THR A 203 21.70 12.75 24.07
N PRO A 204 21.67 11.54 24.64
CA PRO A 204 20.59 11.13 25.53
C PRO A 204 20.48 12.06 26.73
N THR A 205 19.30 12.66 26.95
CA THR A 205 19.03 13.50 28.11
C THR A 205 19.16 12.72 29.40
N SER A 206 19.94 13.22 30.34
CA SER A 206 20.08 12.58 31.67
C SER A 206 18.75 12.60 32.45
N PRO A 207 18.48 11.55 33.25
CA PRO A 207 17.35 11.56 34.18
C PRO A 207 17.41 12.81 35.07
N TRP A 208 16.27 13.46 35.29
CA TRP A 208 16.15 14.57 36.23
C TRP A 208 16.67 14.13 37.62
N GLN A 209 17.67 14.82 38.14
CA GLN A 209 18.16 14.63 39.49
C GLN A 209 17.27 15.39 40.47
#